data_f9d47de41d4625cf7f2be9a3c602aab8
#
_entry.id   f9d47de41d4625cf7f2be9a3c602aab8
#
_cell.length_a   1.000
_cell.length_b   1.000
_cell.length_c   1.000
_cell.angle_alpha   90.00
_cell.angle_beta   90.00
_cell.angle_gamma   90.00
#
_symmetry.space_group_name_H-M   'P 1'
#
loop_
_entity.id
_entity.type
_entity.pdbx_description
1 polymer ?
#
loop_
_entity_poly.entity_id
_entity_poly.type
_entity_poly.pdbx_seq_one_letter_code
_entity_poly.pdbx_strand_id
1 'polypeptide(L)'
;MTDQNDSQNLRYEQDPKGPIGQFFAPFAGYGVTLSSFFRPTVTEQYPFEGPFVEPRFHGRHQLNRYADGLEKCVGCELCAWACPADAIYVEAASNTPEEQYSPGERYGRVYQINYLRCIFCGFCIEACPTRALTMGHDFELAEYRRADDIYEKDQLLVPLSEGMLQPPHPQVEGLSDGDYYRGAVQGPTQTQIDWVREHRPDDPTLATARPVNEEARQA
;
A
#
# COMPACT_ATOMS: atom_id res chain seq x y z
N MET A 1 27.09 29.73 2.88
CA MET A 1 27.81 29.92 4.16
C MET A 1 26.73 29.94 5.22
N THR A 2 26.30 28.77 5.62
CA THR A 2 25.29 28.58 6.66
C THR A 2 26.01 28.32 7.97
N ASP A 3 25.60 29.05 8.96
CA ASP A 3 26.21 29.18 10.28
C ASP A 3 26.35 27.82 10.98
N GLN A 4 27.60 27.39 11.14
CA GLN A 4 27.94 26.18 11.94
C GLN A 4 27.83 26.43 13.45
N ASN A 5 27.24 27.55 13.88
CA ASN A 5 27.23 27.95 15.28
C ASN A 5 25.94 27.56 16.03
N ASP A 6 24.91 27.06 15.34
CA ASP A 6 23.62 26.74 15.99
C ASP A 6 23.57 25.35 16.59
N SER A 7 24.49 24.46 16.22
CA SER A 7 24.51 23.08 16.73
C SER A 7 25.20 22.94 18.10
N GLN A 8 25.82 24.00 18.62
CA GLN A 8 26.49 23.97 19.93
C GLN A 8 25.62 24.48 21.09
N ASN A 9 24.47 25.10 20.82
CA ASN A 9 23.58 25.63 21.85
C ASN A 9 22.54 24.61 22.38
N LEU A 10 22.57 23.37 21.93
CA LEU A 10 21.78 22.27 22.50
C LEU A 10 22.52 21.51 23.62
N ARG A 11 23.59 22.07 24.15
CA ARG A 11 24.11 21.59 25.42
C ARG A 11 23.13 22.02 26.51
N TYR A 12 22.38 21.05 26.96
CA TYR A 12 21.60 21.03 28.17
C TYR A 12 22.40 21.69 29.28
N GLU A 13 22.14 22.96 29.53
CA GLU A 13 22.65 23.69 30.68
C GLU A 13 21.87 23.25 31.90
N GLN A 14 22.10 22.01 32.33
CA GLN A 14 21.50 21.39 33.54
C GLN A 14 22.53 21.24 34.62
N ASP A 15 23.24 22.30 34.93
CA ASP A 15 23.88 22.37 36.24
C ASP A 15 22.90 22.98 37.22
N PRO A 16 22.42 22.21 38.23
CA PRO A 16 21.60 22.76 39.27
C PRO A 16 22.43 23.82 39.97
N LYS A 17 22.05 25.06 39.77
CA LYS A 17 22.76 26.23 40.32
C LYS A 17 22.67 26.21 41.84
N GLY A 18 23.70 25.67 42.52
CA GLY A 18 23.88 25.69 43.94
C GLY A 18 23.59 24.36 44.67
N PRO A 19 24.04 24.21 45.92
CA PRO A 19 23.95 22.98 46.70
C PRO A 19 22.50 22.52 46.96
N ILE A 20 21.56 23.45 47.07
CA ILE A 20 20.14 23.15 47.23
C ILE A 20 19.58 22.52 45.96
N GLY A 21 19.94 23.06 44.75
CA GLY A 21 19.51 22.51 43.48
C GLY A 21 20.05 21.10 43.24
N GLN A 22 21.30 20.82 43.64
CA GLN A 22 21.89 19.48 43.55
C GLN A 22 21.20 18.48 44.48
N PHE A 23 20.81 18.89 45.69
CA PHE A 23 20.06 18.05 46.62
C PHE A 23 18.70 17.64 46.07
N PHE A 24 17.98 18.54 45.37
CA PHE A 24 16.67 18.27 44.80
C PHE A 24 16.72 17.70 43.38
N ALA A 25 17.88 17.67 42.70
CA ALA A 25 18.01 17.15 41.35
C ALA A 25 17.45 15.70 41.17
N PRO A 26 17.66 14.76 42.10
CA PRO A 26 17.07 13.42 41.96
C PRO A 26 15.53 13.41 41.98
N PHE A 27 14.92 14.42 42.62
CA PHE A 27 13.47 14.53 42.73
C PHE A 27 12.82 15.22 41.49
N ALA A 28 13.61 15.87 40.66
CA ALA A 28 13.10 16.56 39.47
C ALA A 28 12.37 15.60 38.52
N GLY A 29 12.84 14.36 38.39
CA GLY A 29 12.18 13.31 37.58
C GLY A 29 10.76 12.98 38.07
N TYR A 30 10.54 12.96 39.39
CA TYR A 30 9.20 12.76 39.91
C TYR A 30 8.24 13.89 39.57
N GLY A 31 8.73 15.13 39.50
CA GLY A 31 7.95 16.29 39.09
C GLY A 31 7.48 16.17 37.63
N VAL A 32 8.36 15.70 36.73
CA VAL A 32 8.00 15.44 35.34
C VAL A 32 6.96 14.33 35.23
N THR A 33 7.15 13.23 35.94
CA THR A 33 6.19 12.11 35.94
C THR A 33 4.83 12.54 36.48
N LEU A 34 4.83 13.28 37.58
CA LEU A 34 3.60 13.80 38.20
C LEU A 34 2.88 14.77 37.27
N SER A 35 3.60 15.66 36.57
CA SER A 35 2.99 16.56 35.59
C SER A 35 2.39 15.80 34.41
N SER A 36 3.01 14.70 33.99
CA SER A 36 2.52 13.85 32.90
C SER A 36 1.22 13.12 33.27
N PHE A 37 1.02 12.84 34.56
CA PHE A 37 -0.22 12.21 35.04
C PHE A 37 -1.48 13.08 34.83
N PHE A 38 -1.33 14.39 34.80
CA PHE A 38 -2.43 15.34 34.58
C PHE A 38 -2.58 15.78 33.12
N ARG A 39 -1.77 15.24 32.21
CA ARG A 39 -1.93 15.54 30.79
C ARG A 39 -3.16 14.81 30.23
N PRO A 40 -3.90 15.42 29.26
CA PRO A 40 -4.95 14.71 28.57
C PRO A 40 -4.37 13.48 27.86
N THR A 41 -5.12 12.39 27.87
CA THR A 41 -4.74 11.17 27.15
C THR A 41 -4.79 11.41 25.64
N VAL A 42 -3.80 10.89 24.92
CA VAL A 42 -3.72 10.90 23.45
C VAL A 42 -3.92 9.49 22.88
N THR A 43 -4.52 8.60 23.67
CA THR A 43 -4.74 7.21 23.30
C THR A 43 -5.94 7.09 22.37
N GLU A 44 -5.74 6.44 21.24
CA GLU A 44 -6.81 6.02 20.35
C GLU A 44 -7.38 4.68 20.82
N GLN A 45 -8.70 4.55 20.80
CA GLN A 45 -9.40 3.36 21.32
C GLN A 45 -9.56 2.30 20.21
N TYR A 46 -8.44 1.82 19.67
CA TYR A 46 -8.49 0.73 18.69
C TYR A 46 -9.07 -0.55 19.33
N PRO A 47 -9.96 -1.32 18.67
CA PRO A 47 -10.42 -1.16 17.29
C PRO A 47 -11.67 -0.29 17.09
N PHE A 48 -12.19 0.33 18.16
CA PHE A 48 -13.42 1.14 18.10
C PHE A 48 -13.20 2.47 17.37
N GLU A 49 -12.00 3.01 17.51
CA GLU A 49 -11.52 4.19 16.78
C GLU A 49 -10.33 3.75 15.93
N GLY A 50 -10.51 3.77 14.61
CA GLY A 50 -9.42 3.47 13.68
C GLY A 50 -8.34 4.54 13.73
N PRO A 51 -7.06 4.18 13.66
CA PRO A 51 -5.99 5.16 13.59
C PRO A 51 -6.10 6.00 12.32
N PHE A 52 -5.68 7.25 12.41
CA PHE A 52 -5.53 8.08 11.22
C PHE A 52 -4.40 7.53 10.33
N VAL A 53 -4.75 7.18 9.10
CA VAL A 53 -3.79 6.69 8.10
C VAL A 53 -3.38 7.85 7.21
N GLU A 54 -2.08 8.12 7.13
CA GLU A 54 -1.53 9.18 6.30
C GLU A 54 -1.77 8.88 4.80
N PRO A 55 -2.00 9.92 3.95
CA PRO A 55 -2.28 9.72 2.53
C PRO A 55 -1.21 8.94 1.76
N ARG A 56 0.05 9.02 2.19
CA ARG A 56 1.19 8.31 1.60
C ARG A 56 1.60 7.07 2.39
N PHE A 57 0.69 6.50 3.15
CA PHE A 57 0.96 5.28 3.89
C PHE A 57 1.17 4.09 2.94
N HIS A 58 2.19 3.30 3.19
CA HIS A 58 2.49 2.08 2.44
C HIS A 58 1.88 0.88 3.17
N GLY A 59 0.63 0.58 2.90
CA GLY A 59 -0.04 -0.59 3.42
C GLY A 59 0.07 -1.81 2.50
N ARG A 60 -0.95 -2.68 2.52
CA ARG A 60 -0.95 -3.90 1.73
C ARG A 60 -0.86 -3.61 0.23
N HIS A 61 -0.09 -4.41 -0.48
CA HIS A 61 0.00 -4.37 -1.94
C HIS A 61 -1.28 -4.85 -2.60
N GLN A 62 -1.55 -4.31 -3.77
CA GLN A 62 -2.61 -4.77 -4.66
C GLN A 62 -2.13 -4.80 -6.12
N LEU A 63 -2.58 -5.79 -6.87
CA LEU A 63 -2.38 -5.91 -8.30
C LEU A 63 -3.61 -5.37 -9.03
N ASN A 64 -3.40 -4.42 -9.92
CA ASN A 64 -4.47 -3.73 -10.62
C ASN A 64 -4.81 -4.39 -11.94
N ARG A 65 -6.05 -4.17 -12.40
CA ARG A 65 -6.57 -4.56 -13.70
C ARG A 65 -6.77 -3.33 -14.60
N TYR A 66 -6.85 -3.57 -15.88
CA TYR A 66 -7.39 -2.60 -16.82
C TYR A 66 -8.93 -2.57 -16.74
N ALA A 67 -9.51 -1.56 -17.38
CA ALA A 67 -10.96 -1.40 -17.41
C ALA A 67 -11.70 -2.55 -18.15
N ASP A 68 -11.02 -3.28 -19.02
CA ASP A 68 -11.51 -4.47 -19.71
C ASP A 68 -11.38 -5.77 -18.90
N GLY A 69 -10.94 -5.67 -17.65
CA GLY A 69 -10.74 -6.80 -16.75
C GLY A 69 -9.41 -7.53 -16.91
N LEU A 70 -8.60 -7.17 -17.92
CA LEU A 70 -7.27 -7.74 -18.09
C LEU A 70 -6.32 -7.26 -17.01
N GLU A 71 -5.37 -8.11 -16.65
CA GLU A 71 -4.36 -7.79 -15.64
C GLU A 71 -3.32 -6.81 -16.19
N LYS A 72 -2.93 -5.84 -15.40
CA LYS A 72 -1.84 -4.93 -15.77
C LYS A 72 -0.46 -5.55 -15.66
N CYS A 73 -0.33 -6.62 -14.86
CA CYS A 73 0.93 -7.31 -14.64
C CYS A 73 1.33 -8.11 -15.89
N VAL A 74 2.48 -7.78 -16.45
CA VAL A 74 3.07 -8.48 -17.60
C VAL A 74 4.19 -9.45 -17.19
N GLY A 75 4.37 -9.70 -15.91
CA GLY A 75 5.39 -10.62 -15.41
C GLY A 75 6.82 -10.19 -15.77
N CYS A 76 7.14 -8.90 -15.71
CA CYS A 76 8.48 -8.40 -16.08
C CYS A 76 9.55 -8.59 -14.99
N GLU A 77 9.14 -9.00 -13.78
CA GLU A 77 10.01 -9.28 -12.62
C GLU A 77 10.76 -8.06 -12.04
N LEU A 78 10.59 -6.86 -12.60
CA LEU A 78 11.30 -5.67 -12.13
C LEU A 78 11.00 -5.34 -10.66
N CYS A 79 9.79 -5.63 -10.18
CA CYS A 79 9.44 -5.45 -8.77
C CYS A 79 10.20 -6.41 -7.85
N ALA A 80 10.45 -7.65 -8.29
CA ALA A 80 11.27 -8.61 -7.54
C ALA A 80 12.74 -8.16 -7.49
N TRP A 81 13.28 -7.69 -8.61
CA TRP A 81 14.65 -7.16 -8.68
C TRP A 81 14.84 -5.89 -7.84
N ALA A 82 13.83 -5.04 -7.74
CA ALA A 82 13.87 -3.82 -6.93
C ALA A 82 13.66 -4.07 -5.44
N CYS A 83 13.27 -5.28 -5.05
CA CYS A 83 12.96 -5.59 -3.65
C CYS A 83 14.22 -5.82 -2.83
N PRO A 84 14.57 -4.94 -1.86
CA PRO A 84 15.79 -5.11 -1.06
C PRO A 84 15.71 -6.27 -0.06
N ALA A 85 14.48 -6.75 0.23
CA ALA A 85 14.20 -7.82 1.19
C ALA A 85 13.95 -9.17 0.53
N ASP A 86 14.04 -9.26 -0.80
CA ASP A 86 13.79 -10.49 -1.57
C ASP A 86 12.43 -11.14 -1.20
N ALA A 87 11.42 -10.27 -1.08
CA ALA A 87 10.09 -10.65 -0.62
C ALA A 87 9.13 -11.02 -1.74
N ILE A 88 9.47 -10.72 -3.00
CA ILE A 88 8.58 -10.85 -4.16
C ILE A 88 9.09 -11.96 -5.07
N TYR A 89 8.21 -12.88 -5.41
CA TYR A 89 8.47 -13.93 -6.39
C TYR A 89 7.50 -13.79 -7.57
N VAL A 90 8.01 -13.79 -8.78
CA VAL A 90 7.23 -13.64 -10.02
C VAL A 90 7.69 -14.67 -11.03
N GLU A 91 6.74 -15.34 -11.66
CA GLU A 91 6.96 -16.15 -12.85
C GLU A 91 6.07 -15.65 -13.98
N ALA A 92 6.66 -15.39 -15.13
CA ALA A 92 5.91 -15.04 -16.32
C ALA A 92 5.46 -16.27 -17.11
N ALA A 93 4.36 -16.12 -17.83
CA ALA A 93 3.95 -17.03 -18.90
C ALA A 93 3.50 -16.25 -20.13
N SER A 94 3.44 -16.91 -21.29
CA SER A 94 2.94 -16.31 -22.51
C SER A 94 1.41 -16.40 -22.57
N ASN A 95 0.78 -15.33 -23.00
CA ASN A 95 -0.64 -15.37 -23.38
C ASN A 95 -0.81 -16.24 -24.63
N THR A 96 -1.91 -16.96 -24.70
CA THR A 96 -2.34 -17.71 -25.88
C THR A 96 -3.63 -17.08 -26.43
N PRO A 97 -3.99 -17.35 -27.70
CA PRO A 97 -5.27 -16.86 -28.23
C PRO A 97 -6.49 -17.37 -27.46
N GLU A 98 -6.38 -18.53 -26.81
CA GLU A 98 -7.43 -19.16 -26.02
C GLU A 98 -7.46 -18.65 -24.58
N GLU A 99 -6.30 -18.21 -24.05
CA GLU A 99 -6.15 -17.74 -22.65
C GLU A 99 -5.35 -16.44 -22.62
N GLN A 100 -6.05 -15.32 -22.61
CA GLN A 100 -5.46 -13.99 -22.56
C GLN A 100 -5.73 -13.35 -21.19
N TYR A 101 -4.68 -13.17 -20.41
CA TYR A 101 -4.73 -12.57 -19.06
C TYR A 101 -4.32 -11.10 -19.03
N SER A 102 -3.44 -10.69 -19.95
CA SER A 102 -2.95 -9.31 -20.07
C SER A 102 -3.02 -8.84 -21.52
N PRO A 103 -2.94 -7.53 -21.79
CA PRO A 103 -2.96 -7.01 -23.18
C PRO A 103 -1.71 -7.36 -23.99
N GLY A 104 -0.62 -7.75 -23.32
CA GLY A 104 0.66 -8.04 -23.97
C GLY A 104 0.84 -9.51 -24.34
N GLU A 105 2.06 -9.85 -24.73
CA GLU A 105 2.45 -11.23 -25.05
C GLU A 105 2.62 -12.11 -23.81
N ARG A 106 2.83 -11.48 -22.63
CA ARG A 106 3.15 -12.16 -21.37
C ARG A 106 2.26 -11.65 -20.24
N TYR A 107 2.06 -12.49 -19.24
CA TYR A 107 1.40 -12.14 -17.99
C TYR A 107 2.15 -12.74 -16.80
N GLY A 108 1.90 -12.24 -15.60
CA GLY A 108 2.40 -12.85 -14.37
C GLY A 108 1.59 -14.10 -14.02
N ARG A 109 2.11 -15.28 -14.33
CA ARG A 109 1.46 -16.56 -14.02
C ARG A 109 1.46 -16.82 -12.52
N VAL A 110 2.63 -16.70 -11.89
CA VAL A 110 2.78 -16.76 -10.45
C VAL A 110 3.21 -15.38 -9.95
N TYR A 111 2.58 -14.93 -8.90
CA TYR A 111 2.96 -13.70 -8.22
C TYR A 111 2.75 -13.90 -6.71
N GLN A 112 3.81 -13.77 -5.95
CA GLN A 112 3.75 -13.97 -4.50
C GLN A 112 4.50 -12.84 -3.79
N ILE A 113 3.96 -12.41 -2.65
CA ILE A 113 4.64 -11.50 -1.73
C ILE A 113 4.68 -12.15 -0.35
N ASN A 114 5.89 -12.31 0.17
CA ASN A 114 6.11 -12.77 1.53
C ASN A 114 6.14 -11.56 2.48
N TYR A 115 5.02 -11.33 3.17
CA TYR A 115 4.89 -10.20 4.10
C TYR A 115 5.76 -10.32 5.36
N LEU A 116 6.25 -11.52 5.69
CA LEU A 116 7.24 -11.71 6.75
C LEU A 116 8.62 -11.17 6.38
N ARG A 117 8.89 -10.95 5.09
CA ARG A 117 10.13 -10.35 4.58
C ARG A 117 9.93 -8.90 4.14
N CYS A 118 8.74 -8.56 3.69
CA CYS A 118 8.43 -7.23 3.17
C CYS A 118 8.64 -6.16 4.24
N ILE A 119 9.37 -5.10 3.88
CA ILE A 119 9.61 -3.94 4.75
C ILE A 119 8.76 -2.72 4.35
N PHE A 120 7.82 -2.89 3.43
CA PHE A 120 6.90 -1.85 2.95
C PHE A 120 7.60 -0.59 2.41
N CYS A 121 8.78 -0.72 1.82
CA CYS A 121 9.58 0.41 1.32
C CYS A 121 9.01 1.08 0.06
N GLY A 122 8.16 0.40 -0.72
CA GLY A 122 7.53 0.92 -1.93
C GLY A 122 8.39 0.86 -3.21
N PHE A 123 9.66 0.41 -3.17
CA PHE A 123 10.50 0.35 -4.38
C PHE A 123 9.92 -0.52 -5.48
N CYS A 124 9.16 -1.54 -5.13
CA CYS A 124 8.48 -2.41 -6.09
C CYS A 124 7.40 -1.69 -6.90
N ILE A 125 6.67 -0.74 -6.28
CA ILE A 125 5.64 0.03 -6.99
C ILE A 125 6.26 1.07 -7.91
N GLU A 126 7.39 1.67 -7.52
CA GLU A 126 8.14 2.60 -8.35
C GLU A 126 8.79 1.90 -9.56
N ALA A 127 9.28 0.67 -9.37
CA ALA A 127 9.88 -0.13 -10.44
C ALA A 127 8.86 -0.70 -11.44
N CYS A 128 7.56 -0.68 -11.14
CA CYS A 128 6.53 -1.28 -11.97
C CYS A 128 6.22 -0.42 -13.20
N PRO A 129 6.59 -0.85 -14.44
CA PRO A 129 6.43 -0.03 -15.65
C PRO A 129 4.97 0.15 -16.07
N THR A 130 4.11 -0.84 -15.78
CA THR A 130 2.69 -0.83 -16.13
C THR A 130 1.81 -0.30 -15.01
N ARG A 131 2.39 0.03 -13.84
CA ARG A 131 1.68 0.40 -12.63
C ARG A 131 0.63 -0.64 -12.23
N ALA A 132 0.97 -1.89 -12.48
CA ALA A 132 0.17 -3.02 -12.05
C ALA A 132 0.16 -3.16 -10.54
N LEU A 133 1.27 -2.83 -9.88
CA LEU A 133 1.44 -2.95 -8.45
C LEU A 133 1.28 -1.59 -7.79
N THR A 134 0.42 -1.51 -6.80
CA THR A 134 0.22 -0.33 -5.94
C THR A 134 0.12 -0.76 -4.48
N MET A 135 0.15 0.18 -3.56
CA MET A 135 -0.04 -0.08 -2.13
C MET A 135 -1.29 0.65 -1.66
N GLY A 136 -2.09 -0.04 -0.88
CA GLY A 136 -3.31 0.50 -0.27
C GLY A 136 -3.06 1.09 1.12
N HIS A 137 -4.14 1.38 1.83
CA HIS A 137 -4.11 1.85 3.22
C HIS A 137 -4.35 0.72 4.24
N ASP A 138 -4.53 -0.52 3.77
CA ASP A 138 -4.73 -1.67 4.65
C ASP A 138 -3.45 -1.97 5.43
N PHE A 139 -3.54 -2.01 6.75
CA PHE A 139 -2.42 -2.29 7.66
C PHE A 139 -2.67 -3.50 8.57
N GLU A 140 -3.88 -4.01 8.59
CA GLU A 140 -4.28 -5.16 9.41
C GLU A 140 -3.88 -6.46 8.71
N LEU A 141 -2.63 -6.88 8.91
CA LEU A 141 -2.02 -8.04 8.24
C LEU A 141 -1.63 -9.15 9.23
N ALA A 142 -2.18 -9.11 10.45
CA ALA A 142 -1.83 -10.09 11.46
C ALA A 142 -2.53 -11.42 11.20
N GLU A 143 -1.75 -12.49 11.05
CA GLU A 143 -2.24 -13.83 10.79
C GLU A 143 -1.79 -14.83 11.88
N TYR A 144 -2.50 -15.94 12.00
CA TYR A 144 -2.18 -16.98 12.98
C TYR A 144 -1.03 -17.90 12.56
N ARG A 145 -0.80 -18.03 11.27
CA ARG A 145 0.22 -18.93 10.72
C ARG A 145 1.09 -18.18 9.72
N ARG A 146 2.38 -18.43 9.78
CA ARG A 146 3.37 -17.83 8.87
C ARG A 146 3.12 -18.09 7.39
N ALA A 147 2.43 -19.19 7.07
CA ALA A 147 2.10 -19.50 5.69
C ALA A 147 1.02 -18.57 5.14
N ASP A 148 0.14 -18.06 5.99
CA ASP A 148 -0.95 -17.18 5.62
C ASP A 148 -0.46 -15.76 5.29
N ASP A 149 0.78 -15.41 5.73
CA ASP A 149 1.49 -14.16 5.37
C ASP A 149 2.20 -14.21 4.01
N ILE A 150 2.09 -15.31 3.27
CA ILE A 150 2.56 -15.41 1.88
C ILE A 150 1.35 -15.24 0.98
N TYR A 151 1.16 -14.02 0.51
CA TYR A 151 0.03 -13.69 -0.34
C TYR A 151 0.32 -14.07 -1.79
N GLU A 152 -0.61 -14.78 -2.37
CA GLU A 152 -0.57 -15.19 -3.76
C GLU A 152 -1.31 -14.19 -4.66
N LYS A 153 -1.21 -14.41 -5.97
CA LYS A 153 -1.73 -13.50 -6.99
C LYS A 153 -3.22 -13.19 -6.84
N ASP A 154 -4.04 -14.19 -6.56
CA ASP A 154 -5.48 -14.07 -6.41
C ASP A 154 -5.89 -13.23 -5.19
N GLN A 155 -5.12 -13.28 -4.11
CA GLN A 155 -5.31 -12.46 -2.92
C GLN A 155 -4.88 -11.00 -3.13
N LEU A 156 -3.92 -10.77 -4.04
CA LEU A 156 -3.38 -9.45 -4.36
C LEU A 156 -4.15 -8.76 -5.47
N LEU A 157 -4.81 -9.51 -6.33
CA LEU A 157 -5.47 -9.01 -7.52
C LEU A 157 -6.80 -8.34 -7.16
N VAL A 158 -6.97 -7.10 -7.63
CA VAL A 158 -8.20 -6.33 -7.43
C VAL A 158 -9.40 -7.07 -8.04
N PRO A 159 -10.50 -7.26 -7.28
CA PRO A 159 -11.71 -7.86 -7.79
C PRO A 159 -12.30 -7.08 -8.97
N LEU A 160 -12.91 -7.78 -9.92
CA LEU A 160 -13.59 -7.14 -11.07
C LEU A 160 -14.72 -6.19 -10.65
N SER A 161 -15.37 -6.47 -9.50
CA SER A 161 -16.45 -5.64 -8.96
C SER A 161 -16.02 -4.25 -8.48
N GLU A 162 -14.75 -4.11 -8.12
CA GLU A 162 -14.22 -2.87 -7.55
C GLU A 162 -13.56 -1.99 -8.59
N GLY A 163 -13.37 -2.55 -9.80
CA GLY A 163 -12.67 -1.87 -10.86
C GLY A 163 -11.18 -1.71 -10.55
N MET A 164 -10.59 -0.66 -11.09
CA MET A 164 -9.21 -0.32 -10.78
C MET A 164 -9.18 0.62 -9.57
N LEU A 165 -8.74 0.11 -8.43
CA LEU A 165 -8.52 0.97 -7.27
C LEU A 165 -7.38 1.95 -7.57
N GLN A 166 -7.65 3.22 -7.31
CA GLN A 166 -6.61 4.24 -7.41
C GLN A 166 -5.59 4.03 -6.29
N PRO A 167 -4.29 4.30 -6.54
CA PRO A 167 -3.33 4.32 -5.45
C PRO A 167 -3.72 5.42 -4.45
N PRO A 168 -3.46 5.23 -3.17
CA PRO A 168 -3.82 6.19 -2.13
C PRO A 168 -3.06 7.52 -2.23
N HIS A 169 -2.03 7.57 -3.06
CA HIS A 169 -1.23 8.77 -3.28
C HIS A 169 -0.68 8.82 -4.70
N PRO A 170 -0.44 10.01 -5.29
CA PRO A 170 0.22 10.14 -6.58
C PRO A 170 1.66 9.63 -6.49
N GLN A 171 2.10 8.87 -7.50
CA GLN A 171 3.49 8.36 -7.56
C GLN A 171 4.49 9.46 -7.96
N VAL A 172 4.02 10.51 -8.61
CA VAL A 172 4.82 11.67 -9.00
C VAL A 172 4.18 12.92 -8.39
N GLU A 173 4.98 13.70 -7.70
CA GLU A 173 4.53 14.95 -7.10
C GLU A 173 4.00 15.92 -8.17
N GLY A 174 2.84 16.51 -7.91
CA GLY A 174 2.20 17.45 -8.82
C GLY A 174 1.26 16.84 -9.87
N LEU A 175 1.18 15.50 -9.97
CA LEU A 175 0.17 14.83 -10.79
C LEU A 175 -1.04 14.46 -9.95
N SER A 176 -2.22 14.65 -10.52
CA SER A 176 -3.47 14.15 -9.92
C SER A 176 -3.66 12.67 -10.23
N ASP A 177 -4.50 12.00 -9.44
CA ASP A 177 -4.87 10.61 -9.68
C ASP A 177 -5.49 10.42 -11.07
N GLY A 178 -6.26 11.40 -11.56
CA GLY A 178 -6.83 11.40 -12.91
C GLY A 178 -5.80 11.43 -14.02
N ASP A 179 -4.64 12.06 -13.80
CA ASP A 179 -3.55 12.09 -14.77
C ASP A 179 -2.82 10.74 -14.85
N TYR A 180 -2.81 9.99 -13.75
CA TYR A 180 -2.23 8.66 -13.68
C TYR A 180 -3.11 7.60 -14.34
N TYR A 181 -4.39 7.65 -14.06
CA TYR A 181 -5.38 6.71 -14.53
C TYR A 181 -6.32 7.46 -15.44
N ARG A 182 -6.06 7.42 -16.74
CA ARG A 182 -6.95 7.99 -17.74
C ARG A 182 -8.33 7.35 -17.64
N GLY A 183 -9.23 8.04 -17.00
CA GLY A 183 -10.59 7.65 -16.74
C GLY A 183 -10.78 7.14 -15.30
N ALA A 184 -11.71 7.74 -14.60
CA ALA A 184 -12.22 7.24 -13.33
C ALA A 184 -13.05 5.98 -13.62
N VAL A 185 -12.40 4.82 -13.69
CA VAL A 185 -13.10 3.54 -13.84
C VAL A 185 -13.57 3.12 -12.45
N GLN A 186 -14.85 3.31 -12.19
CA GLN A 186 -15.48 2.93 -10.92
C GLN A 186 -15.86 1.45 -10.86
N GLY A 187 -15.64 0.72 -11.94
CA GLY A 187 -15.92 -0.70 -12.04
C GLY A 187 -15.98 -1.18 -13.50
N PRO A 188 -16.15 -2.50 -13.72
CA PRO A 188 -16.23 -3.08 -15.02
C PRO A 188 -17.57 -2.76 -15.70
N THR A 189 -17.54 -2.64 -17.02
CA THR A 189 -18.76 -2.62 -17.83
C THR A 189 -19.34 -4.03 -17.98
N GLN A 190 -20.61 -4.14 -18.35
CA GLN A 190 -21.23 -5.44 -18.62
C GLN A 190 -20.46 -6.23 -19.68
N THR A 191 -20.02 -5.58 -20.73
CA THR A 191 -19.22 -6.19 -21.82
C THR A 191 -17.92 -6.78 -21.30
N GLN A 192 -17.26 -6.10 -20.35
CA GLN A 192 -16.02 -6.59 -19.72
C GLN A 192 -16.28 -7.82 -18.85
N ILE A 193 -17.37 -7.83 -18.09
CA ILE A 193 -17.77 -8.97 -17.27
C ILE A 193 -18.08 -10.16 -18.18
N ASP A 194 -18.82 -9.94 -19.25
CA ASP A 194 -19.19 -10.99 -20.21
C ASP A 194 -17.96 -11.55 -20.92
N TRP A 195 -17.01 -10.69 -21.29
CA TRP A 195 -15.73 -11.12 -21.86
C TRP A 195 -14.94 -12.02 -20.89
N VAL A 196 -14.81 -11.63 -19.62
CA VAL A 196 -14.10 -12.45 -18.62
C VAL A 196 -14.84 -13.76 -18.40
N ARG A 197 -16.17 -13.75 -18.36
CA ARG A 197 -16.98 -14.97 -18.21
C ARG A 197 -16.80 -15.93 -19.38
N GLU A 198 -16.68 -15.42 -20.59
CA GLU A 198 -16.48 -16.24 -21.79
C GLU A 198 -15.06 -16.82 -21.86
N HIS A 199 -14.04 -16.00 -21.54
CA HIS A 199 -12.64 -16.38 -21.74
C HIS A 199 -11.99 -16.95 -20.47
N ARG A 200 -12.54 -16.66 -19.31
CA ARG A 200 -11.98 -17.06 -18.00
C ARG A 200 -13.09 -17.44 -17.01
N PRO A 201 -13.85 -18.49 -17.30
CA PRO A 201 -15.03 -18.86 -16.50
C PRO A 201 -14.71 -19.21 -15.03
N ASP A 202 -13.47 -19.61 -14.75
CA ASP A 202 -13.01 -19.98 -13.42
C ASP A 202 -12.43 -18.79 -12.63
N ASP A 203 -12.52 -17.54 -13.15
CA ASP A 203 -12.03 -16.35 -12.43
C ASP A 203 -12.86 -16.15 -11.13
N PRO A 204 -12.24 -16.24 -9.95
CA PRO A 204 -12.95 -16.16 -8.67
C PRO A 204 -13.69 -14.84 -8.46
N THR A 205 -13.24 -13.77 -9.15
CA THR A 205 -13.85 -12.44 -9.04
C THR A 205 -15.17 -12.30 -9.78
N LEU A 206 -15.51 -13.26 -10.67
CA LEU A 206 -16.80 -13.26 -11.37
C LEU A 206 -18.01 -13.36 -10.43
N ALA A 207 -17.86 -14.04 -9.30
CA ALA A 207 -18.93 -14.19 -8.31
C ALA A 207 -19.36 -12.87 -7.68
N THR A 208 -18.45 -11.89 -7.61
CA THR A 208 -18.66 -10.57 -7.00
C THR A 208 -18.83 -9.46 -8.03
N ALA A 209 -18.59 -9.75 -9.31
CA ALA A 209 -18.62 -8.77 -10.38
C ALA A 209 -20.01 -8.13 -10.54
N ARG A 210 -20.08 -6.82 -10.44
CA ARG A 210 -21.27 -6.00 -10.68
C ARG A 210 -20.94 -4.92 -11.70
N PRO A 211 -21.76 -4.75 -12.75
CA PRO A 211 -21.52 -3.70 -13.73
C PRO A 211 -21.71 -2.31 -13.09
N VAL A 212 -20.86 -1.38 -13.48
CA VAL A 212 -21.09 0.03 -13.17
C VAL A 212 -22.19 0.55 -14.06
N ASN A 213 -23.21 1.15 -13.47
CA ASN A 213 -24.25 1.82 -14.22
C ASN A 213 -23.64 2.99 -14.99
N GLU A 214 -23.90 3.07 -16.29
CA GLU A 214 -23.37 4.12 -17.19
C GLU A 214 -23.80 5.54 -16.76
N GLU A 215 -24.88 5.66 -15.98
CA GLU A 215 -25.36 6.92 -15.43
C GLU A 215 -24.38 7.56 -14.40
N ALA A 216 -23.60 6.75 -13.71
CA ALA A 216 -22.57 7.23 -12.77
C ALA A 216 -21.30 7.79 -13.48
N ARG A 217 -21.16 7.59 -14.79
CA ARG A 217 -20.04 8.11 -15.59
C ARG A 217 -20.25 9.55 -16.06
N GLN A 218 -21.46 10.10 -15.94
CA GLN A 218 -21.82 11.42 -16.44
C GLN A 218 -21.98 12.47 -15.34
N ALA A 219 -21.80 12.09 -14.10
CA ALA A 219 -21.83 12.97 -12.91
C ALA A 219 -20.41 13.30 -12.45
#